data_3f539dd612e33c9d903b793abb211f25
#
_entry.id   3f539dd612e33c9d903b793abb211f25
#
_cell.length_a   1.000
_cell.length_b   1.000
_cell.length_c   1.000
_cell.angle_alpha   90.00
_cell.angle_beta   90.00
_cell.angle_gamma   90.00
#
_symmetry.space_group_name_H-M   'P 1'
#
loop_
_entity.id
_entity.type
_entity.pdbx_description
1 polymer ?
#
loop_
_entity_poly.entity_id
_entity_poly.type
_entity_poly.pdbx_seq_one_letter_code
_entity_poly.pdbx_strand_id
1 'polypeptide(L)' 'MLNNKTILITGGTGSFGNAFTRYVLENYDPKKVIIYSRDEYKQFVMRNKFIALGKEAGVDYDSKLRFFIGDVRDEARLRR' A
#
# COMPACT_ATOMS: atom_id res chain seq x y z
N MET A 1 4.53 13.95 -9.93
CA MET A 1 3.12 13.98 -9.54
C MET A 1 2.86 13.21 -8.26
N LEU A 2 3.20 11.92 -8.18
CA LEU A 2 2.98 11.12 -6.98
C LEU A 2 4.18 11.09 -6.03
N ASN A 3 5.26 11.76 -6.39
CA ASN A 3 6.44 11.79 -5.56
C ASN A 3 6.18 12.58 -4.28
N ASN A 4 6.64 12.04 -3.16
CA ASN A 4 6.52 12.68 -1.85
C ASN A 4 5.07 12.94 -1.43
N LYS A 5 4.12 12.16 -1.95
CA LYS A 5 2.70 12.26 -1.60
C LYS A 5 2.26 11.05 -0.80
N THR A 6 1.22 11.24 0.00
CA THR A 6 0.58 10.13 0.69
C THR A 6 -0.63 9.69 -0.12
N ILE A 7 -0.67 8.40 -0.45
CA ILE A 7 -1.70 7.85 -1.33
C ILE A 7 -2.52 6.85 -0.55
N LEU A 8 -3.85 7.00 -0.59
CA LEU A 8 -4.77 6.06 0.06
C LEU A 8 -5.41 5.18 -1.01
N ILE A 9 -5.33 3.87 -0.82
CA ILE A 9 -5.93 2.90 -1.73
C ILE A 9 -6.93 2.06 -0.95
N THR A 10 -8.21 2.19 -1.29
CA THR A 10 -9.27 1.41 -0.66
C THR A 10 -9.44 0.11 -1.44
N GLY A 11 -9.67 -1.00 -0.73
CA GLY A 11 -9.74 -2.31 -1.37
C GLY A 11 -8.43 -2.69 -2.03
N GLY A 12 -7.31 -2.20 -1.49
CA GLY A 12 -6.02 -2.27 -2.16
C GLY A 12 -5.36 -3.64 -2.22
N THR A 13 -5.95 -4.66 -1.60
CA THR A 13 -5.37 -6.01 -1.64
C THR A 13 -5.89 -6.85 -2.82
N GLY A 14 -6.80 -6.31 -3.64
CA GLY A 14 -7.26 -6.97 -4.84
C GLY A 14 -6.27 -6.84 -5.98
N SER A 15 -6.61 -7.40 -7.13
CA SER A 15 -5.71 -7.38 -8.29
C SER A 15 -5.34 -5.97 -8.73
N PHE A 16 -6.33 -5.09 -8.78
CA PHE A 16 -6.07 -3.71 -9.20
C PHE A 16 -5.19 -3.00 -8.18
N GLY A 17 -5.50 -3.16 -6.89
CA GLY A 17 -4.73 -2.50 -5.84
C GLY A 17 -3.28 -2.94 -5.82
N ASN A 18 -3.04 -4.24 -6.02
CA ASN A 18 -1.68 -4.76 -6.11
C ASN A 18 -0.94 -4.17 -7.30
N ALA A 19 -1.57 -4.17 -8.46
CA ALA A 19 -0.95 -3.65 -9.67
C ALA A 19 -0.67 -2.16 -9.57
N PHE A 20 -1.62 -1.40 -9.04
CA PHE A 20 -1.47 0.04 -8.89
C PHE A 20 -0.38 0.39 -7.88
N THR A 21 -0.35 -0.31 -6.74
CA THR A 21 0.67 -0.09 -5.72
C THR A 21 2.06 -0.36 -6.29
N ARG A 22 2.21 -1.45 -7.02
CA ARG A 22 3.49 -1.77 -7.64
C ARG A 22 3.90 -0.70 -8.64
N TYR A 23 2.95 -0.25 -9.46
CA TYR A 23 3.23 0.80 -10.44
C TYR A 23 3.74 2.07 -9.76
N VAL A 24 3.07 2.47 -8.68
CA VAL A 24 3.46 3.68 -7.95
C VAL A 24 4.84 3.53 -7.32
N LEU A 25 5.10 2.39 -6.69
CA LEU A 25 6.38 2.17 -6.02
C LEU A 25 7.54 2.08 -6.99
N GLU A 26 7.30 1.52 -8.18
CA GLU A 26 8.36 1.35 -9.17
C GLU A 26 8.64 2.61 -9.98
N ASN A 27 7.64 3.43 -10.19
CA ASN A 27 7.76 4.59 -11.07
C ASN A 27 7.81 5.94 -10.35
N TYR A 28 7.43 5.97 -9.09
CA TYR A 28 7.40 7.19 -8.30
C TYR A 28 8.01 6.94 -6.94
N ASP A 29 8.23 8.01 -6.19
CA ASP A 29 8.77 7.94 -4.84
C ASP A 29 7.74 8.53 -3.87
N PRO A 30 6.65 7.82 -3.58
CA PRO A 30 5.63 8.35 -2.68
C PRO A 30 6.15 8.41 -1.25
N LYS A 31 5.61 9.32 -0.47
CA LYS A 31 5.95 9.41 0.95
C LYS A 31 5.39 8.21 1.70
N LYS A 32 4.12 7.91 1.46
CA LYS A 32 3.43 6.77 2.06
C LYS A 32 2.36 6.26 1.11
N VAL A 33 2.15 4.95 1.13
CA VAL A 33 1.03 4.32 0.44
C VAL A 33 0.23 3.59 1.50
N ILE A 34 -1.00 4.01 1.71
CA ILE A 34 -1.88 3.46 2.75
C ILE A 34 -2.87 2.53 2.08
N ILE A 35 -2.84 1.27 2.49
CA ILE A 35 -3.72 0.24 1.95
C ILE A 35 -4.83 -0.02 2.97
N TYR A 36 -6.07 0.23 2.58
CA TYR A 36 -7.23 0.04 3.44
C TYR A 36 -8.04 -1.14 2.92
N SER A 37 -8.18 -2.18 3.71
CA SER A 37 -8.82 -3.41 3.27
C SER A 37 -9.43 -4.13 4.46
N ARG A 38 -10.40 -5.01 4.19
CA ARG A 38 -11.02 -5.82 5.23
C ARG A 38 -10.39 -7.21 5.36
N ASP A 39 -9.49 -7.56 4.47
CA ASP A 39 -8.90 -8.90 4.44
C ASP A 39 -7.47 -8.87 4.97
N GLU A 40 -7.33 -9.26 6.23
CA GLU A 40 -6.03 -9.27 6.89
C GLU A 40 -5.04 -10.24 6.23
N TYR A 41 -5.53 -11.39 5.81
CA TYR A 41 -4.67 -12.39 5.18
C TYR A 41 -4.09 -11.86 3.87
N LYS A 42 -4.92 -11.24 3.06
CA LYS A 42 -4.44 -10.67 1.80
C LYS A 42 -3.45 -9.53 2.03
N GLN A 43 -3.64 -8.76 3.09
CA GLN A 43 -2.68 -7.72 3.45
C GLN A 43 -1.32 -8.33 3.81
N PHE A 44 -1.35 -9.43 4.55
CA PHE A 44 -0.12 -10.12 4.94
C PHE A 44 0.63 -10.62 3.70
N VAL A 45 -0.08 -11.24 2.77
CA VAL A 45 0.52 -11.74 1.54
C VAL A 45 1.08 -10.58 0.71
N MET A 46 0.32 -9.51 0.58
CA MET A 46 0.74 -8.35 -0.18
C MET A 46 1.99 -7.70 0.41
N ARG A 47 2.02 -7.55 1.72
CA ARG A 47 3.19 -6.96 2.39
C ARG A 47 4.44 -7.77 2.13
N ASN A 48 4.36 -9.09 2.30
CA ASN A 48 5.50 -9.95 2.08
C ASN A 48 5.98 -9.91 0.63
N LYS A 49 5.04 -9.83 -0.30
CA LYS A 49 5.37 -9.70 -1.71
C LYS A 49 6.18 -8.43 -1.99
N PHE A 50 5.76 -7.31 -1.42
CA PHE A 50 6.46 -6.05 -1.67
C PHE A 50 7.78 -5.95 -0.93
N ILE A 51 7.90 -6.59 0.23
CA ILE A 51 9.19 -6.69 0.90
C ILE A 51 10.18 -7.43 0.01
N ALA A 52 9.76 -8.55 -0.59
CA ALA A 52 10.62 -9.33 -1.47
C ALA A 52 11.00 -8.54 -2.72
N LEU A 53 10.04 -7.84 -3.32
CA LEU A 53 10.31 -7.02 -4.50
C LEU A 53 11.29 -5.90 -4.18
N GLY A 54 11.16 -5.31 -3.00
CA GLY A 54 12.07 -4.26 -2.57
C GLY A 54 13.49 -4.76 -2.39
N LYS A 55 13.64 -5.97 -1.84
CA LYS A 55 14.96 -6.54 -1.66
C LYS A 55 15.66 -6.76 -3.00
N GLU A 56 14.93 -7.21 -4.00
CA GLU A 56 15.48 -7.40 -5.34
C GLU A 56 15.90 -6.08 -5.97
N ALA A 57 15.12 -5.03 -5.74
CA ALA A 57 15.39 -3.72 -6.31
C ALA A 57 16.36 -2.89 -5.48
N GLY A 58 16.70 -3.34 -4.28
CA GLY A 58 17.54 -2.57 -3.38
C GLY A 58 16.82 -1.38 -2.75
N VAL A 59 15.50 -1.48 -2.60
CA VAL A 59 14.66 -0.41 -2.07
C VAL A 59 13.83 -0.93 -0.91
N ASP A 60 13.62 -0.10 0.10
CA ASP A 60 12.81 -0.47 1.26
C ASP A 60 11.36 -0.04 1.02
N TYR A 61 10.61 -0.86 0.30
CA TYR A 61 9.19 -0.58 0.06
C TYR A 61 8.36 -0.66 1.33
N ASP A 62 8.75 -1.53 2.27
CA ASP A 62 7.98 -1.72 3.50
C ASP A 62 7.88 -0.43 4.31
N SER A 63 8.91 0.38 4.28
CA SER A 63 8.89 1.65 5.02
C SER A 63 7.86 2.63 4.48
N LYS A 64 7.47 2.46 3.23
CA LYS A 64 6.50 3.35 2.56
C LYS A 64 5.07 2.83 2.64
N LEU A 65 4.89 1.57 3.00
CA LEU A 65 3.56 0.96 3.04
C LEU A 65 2.99 1.01 4.45
N ARG A 66 1.68 1.26 4.52
CA ARG A 66 0.92 1.18 5.76
C ARG A 66 -0.37 0.44 5.46
N PHE A 67 -0.70 -0.51 6.32
CA PHE A 67 -1.89 -1.35 6.13
C PHE A 67 -2.86 -1.11 7.27
N PHE A 68 -4.11 -0.83 6.92
CA PHE A 68 -5.17 -0.67 7.89
C PHE A 68 -6.30 -1.63 7.58
N ILE A 69 -6.84 -2.25 8.61
CA ILE A 69 -7.96 -3.18 8.49
C ILE A 69 -9.21 -2.47 8.94
N GLY A 70 -10.26 -2.54 8.12
CA GLY A 70 -11.53 -1.95 8.47
C GLY A 70 -12.34 -1.61 7.25
N ASP A 71 -13.45 -0.94 7.49
CA ASP A 71 -14.37 -0.53 6.44
C ASP A 71 -14.12 0.94 6.12
N VAL A 72 -14.09 1.27 4.83
CA VAL A 72 -13.87 2.67 4.41
C VAL A 72 -14.95 3.61 4.93
N ARG A 73 -16.06 3.06 5.41
CA ARG A 73 -17.11 3.88 6.01
C ARG A 73 -16.76 4.37 7.41
N ASP A 74 -15.69 3.89 7.99
CA ASP A 74 -15.21 4.36 9.29
C ASP A 74 -14.42 5.64 9.09
N GLU A 75 -15.15 6.75 8.99
CA GLU A 75 -14.56 8.03 8.70
C GLU A 75 -13.56 8.50 9.76
N ALA A 76 -13.79 8.12 11.01
CA ALA A 76 -12.89 8.52 12.07
C ALA A 76 -11.46 8.01 11.83
N ARG A 77 -11.35 6.82 11.25
CA ARG A 77 -10.03 6.27 10.91
C ARG A 77 -9.43 6.96 9.72
N LEU A 78 -10.26 7.31 8.74
CA LEU A 78 -9.75 7.94 7.54
C LEU A 78 -9.20 9.34 7.80
N ARG A 79 -9.66 9.98 8.84
CA ARG A 79 -9.23 11.34 9.17
C ARG A 79 -7.87 11.40 9.84
N ARG A 80 -7.33 10.27 10.18
CA ARG A 80 -6.02 10.21 10.81
C ARG A 80 -4.93 10.04 9.77
#